data_d1155530455e63c5c7becfaa9279a2c5
#
_entry.id   d1155530455e63c5c7becfaa9279a2c5
#
_cell.length_a   1.000
_cell.length_b   1.000
_cell.length_c   1.000
_cell.angle_alpha   90.00
_cell.angle_beta   90.00
_cell.angle_gamma   90.00
#
_symmetry.space_group_name_H-M   'P 1'
#
loop_
_entity.id
_entity.type
_entity.pdbx_description
1 polymer ?
#
loop_
_entity_poly.entity_id
_entity_poly.type
_entity_poly.pdbx_seq_one_letter_code
_entity_poly.pdbx_strand_id
1 'polypeptide(L)'
;VRETATVGTPTSRPARIGDVVDDNAGSRATGLAEVDRVLGGGLVPGSVTLVGGEPGIGKSTLVLQLLGAAAGSGVRSLYVSGEESAAQIRTRAERLAALDDHVWLVSETVLDHIRTHIAEVDPAVVIVDSVQTLHDPALGSAPGSVTQVRECANALVAVAKEHNVAVVLVGHVTKEG
;
A
#
# COMPACT_ATOMS: atom_id res chain seq x y z
N VAL A 1 -2.87 -16.68 -38.58
CA VAL A 1 -2.67 -15.22 -38.76
C VAL A 1 -2.42 -14.67 -37.38
N ARG A 2 -1.19 -14.25 -37.07
CA ARG A 2 -0.85 -13.57 -35.82
C ARG A 2 -1.32 -12.12 -35.97
N GLU A 3 -2.30 -11.69 -35.18
CA GLU A 3 -2.58 -10.27 -34.99
C GLU A 3 -1.38 -9.62 -34.30
N THR A 4 -0.72 -8.72 -35.02
CA THR A 4 0.29 -7.82 -34.43
C THR A 4 -0.43 -6.78 -33.59
N ALA A 5 -0.35 -6.90 -32.27
CA ALA A 5 -0.80 -5.86 -31.37
C ALA A 5 -0.10 -4.54 -31.74
N THR A 6 -0.87 -3.51 -32.05
CA THR A 6 -0.35 -2.17 -32.34
C THR A 6 0.18 -1.61 -31.03
N VAL A 7 1.50 -1.55 -30.89
CA VAL A 7 2.15 -0.89 -29.76
C VAL A 7 1.88 0.61 -29.88
N GLY A 8 1.19 1.18 -28.91
CA GLY A 8 0.89 2.62 -28.88
C GLY A 8 2.16 3.48 -28.83
N THR A 9 2.02 4.74 -29.23
CA THR A 9 3.14 5.70 -29.16
C THR A 9 3.58 5.88 -27.69
N PRO A 10 4.90 5.92 -27.39
CA PRO A 10 5.38 6.16 -26.05
C PRO A 10 4.83 7.47 -25.46
N THR A 11 4.36 7.41 -24.23
CA THR A 11 3.77 8.58 -23.52
C THR A 11 4.83 9.53 -22.96
N SER A 12 6.10 9.07 -22.89
CA SER A 12 7.23 9.87 -22.39
C SER A 12 8.46 9.72 -23.27
N ARG A 13 9.35 10.71 -23.24
CA ARG A 13 10.66 10.67 -23.91
C ARG A 13 11.75 10.44 -22.88
N PRO A 14 12.83 9.70 -23.21
CA PRO A 14 14.01 9.62 -22.35
C PRO A 14 14.59 11.01 -22.06
N ALA A 15 14.91 11.29 -20.80
CA ALA A 15 15.60 12.49 -20.36
C ALA A 15 16.90 12.10 -19.65
N ARG A 16 17.87 13.01 -19.57
CA ARG A 16 19.03 12.82 -18.72
C ARG A 16 18.58 12.89 -17.27
N ILE A 17 19.13 12.04 -16.39
CA ILE A 17 18.71 12.00 -14.99
C ILE A 17 18.85 13.36 -14.27
N GLY A 18 19.87 14.15 -14.64
CA GLY A 18 20.09 15.48 -14.07
C GLY A 18 19.12 16.56 -14.57
N ASP A 19 18.38 16.28 -15.66
CA ASP A 19 17.39 17.20 -16.25
C ASP A 19 15.95 16.88 -15.77
N VAL A 20 15.79 15.79 -14.99
CA VAL A 20 14.51 15.41 -14.42
C VAL A 20 14.22 16.31 -13.22
N VAL A 21 13.18 17.10 -13.32
CA VAL A 21 12.69 17.91 -12.20
C VAL A 21 11.96 16.98 -11.24
N ASP A 22 12.34 17.02 -9.97
CA ASP A 22 11.62 16.28 -8.91
C ASP A 22 10.37 17.10 -8.52
N ASP A 23 9.27 16.83 -9.22
CA ASP A 23 7.97 17.44 -8.93
C ASP A 23 7.28 16.81 -7.71
N ASN A 24 7.85 15.73 -7.14
CA ASN A 24 7.34 15.07 -5.95
C ASN A 24 8.01 15.69 -4.72
N ALA A 25 7.19 16.23 -3.83
CA ALA A 25 7.63 16.52 -2.46
C ALA A 25 8.35 15.29 -1.91
N GLY A 26 9.55 15.43 -1.41
CA GLY A 26 10.42 14.35 -0.95
C GLY A 26 9.74 13.34 -0.03
N SER A 27 10.47 12.35 0.44
CA SER A 27 9.95 11.32 1.34
C SER A 27 9.22 11.92 2.55
N ARG A 28 8.12 11.31 2.95
CA ARG A 28 7.36 11.65 4.15
C ARG A 28 7.88 10.81 5.31
N ALA A 29 8.46 11.46 6.31
CA ALA A 29 8.86 10.77 7.53
C ALA A 29 7.66 10.04 8.14
N THR A 30 7.86 8.79 8.53
CA THR A 30 6.81 7.99 9.19
C THR A 30 6.66 8.31 10.66
N GLY A 31 7.65 9.01 11.25
CA GLY A 31 7.75 9.25 12.68
C GLY A 31 8.39 8.10 13.46
N LEU A 32 8.75 7.01 12.79
CA LEU A 32 9.50 5.88 13.34
C LEU A 32 10.93 5.92 12.76
N ALA A 33 11.89 6.39 13.56
CA ALA A 33 13.26 6.68 13.13
C ALA A 33 13.95 5.50 12.43
N GLU A 34 13.73 4.27 12.91
CA GLU A 34 14.32 3.07 12.28
C GLU A 34 13.68 2.75 10.92
N VAL A 35 12.36 2.95 10.79
CA VAL A 35 11.66 2.79 9.50
C VAL A 35 12.14 3.85 8.52
N ASP A 36 12.21 5.09 8.95
CA ASP A 36 12.67 6.21 8.12
C ASP A 36 14.12 6.00 7.67
N ARG A 37 14.99 5.50 8.55
CA ARG A 37 16.37 5.15 8.21
C ARG A 37 16.44 4.08 7.12
N VAL A 38 15.63 3.03 7.21
CA VAL A 38 15.60 1.93 6.22
C VAL A 38 15.03 2.41 4.88
N LEU A 39 14.05 3.31 4.92
CA LEU A 39 13.38 3.85 3.74
C LEU A 39 14.10 5.08 3.13
N GLY A 40 15.25 5.48 3.67
CA GLY A 40 16.00 6.64 3.16
C GLY A 40 15.33 7.99 3.42
N GLY A 41 14.54 8.08 4.50
CA GLY A 41 13.87 9.32 4.93
C GLY A 41 12.36 9.21 5.08
N GLY A 42 11.77 8.06 4.77
CA GLY A 42 10.33 7.80 4.92
C GLY A 42 9.65 7.26 3.67
N LEU A 43 8.33 7.36 3.64
CA LEU A 43 7.50 6.89 2.51
C LEU A 43 7.50 7.91 1.37
N VAL A 44 7.76 7.45 0.16
CA VAL A 44 7.74 8.30 -1.03
C VAL A 44 6.35 8.28 -1.66
N PRO A 45 5.68 9.43 -1.90
CA PRO A 45 4.43 9.49 -2.63
C PRO A 45 4.54 8.80 -4.00
N GLY A 46 3.51 8.05 -4.41
CA GLY A 46 3.52 7.30 -5.66
C GLY A 46 4.34 6.00 -5.63
N SER A 47 4.94 5.65 -4.48
CA SER A 47 5.70 4.41 -4.32
C SER A 47 4.91 3.29 -3.67
N VAL A 48 5.40 2.06 -3.84
CA VAL A 48 4.90 0.87 -3.14
C VAL A 48 6.03 0.22 -2.36
N THR A 49 5.82 0.05 -1.07
CA THR A 49 6.74 -0.62 -0.14
C THR A 49 6.17 -1.96 0.29
N LEU A 50 6.94 -3.04 0.22
CA LEU A 50 6.53 -4.35 0.71
C LEU A 50 7.15 -4.61 2.09
N VAL A 51 6.30 -4.90 3.07
CA VAL A 51 6.68 -5.39 4.41
C VAL A 51 6.45 -6.90 4.46
N GLY A 52 7.49 -7.65 4.16
CA GLY A 52 7.47 -9.12 4.14
C GLY A 52 7.98 -9.73 5.44
N GLY A 53 7.49 -10.91 5.79
CA GLY A 53 7.99 -11.68 6.93
C GLY A 53 7.07 -12.84 7.32
N GLU A 54 7.54 -13.71 8.20
CA GLU A 54 6.76 -14.85 8.71
C GLU A 54 5.48 -14.39 9.43
N PRO A 55 4.40 -15.19 9.44
CA PRO A 55 3.22 -14.92 10.26
C PRO A 55 3.59 -14.72 11.74
N GLY A 56 2.95 -13.77 12.42
CA GLY A 56 3.17 -13.52 13.86
C GLY A 56 4.41 -12.70 14.21
N ILE A 57 5.27 -12.31 13.27
CA ILE A 57 6.51 -11.55 13.57
C ILE A 57 6.26 -10.07 13.94
N GLY A 58 5.02 -9.60 13.85
CA GLY A 58 4.68 -8.24 14.25
C GLY A 58 4.48 -7.23 13.10
N LYS A 59 4.36 -7.69 11.83
CA LYS A 59 4.14 -6.80 10.66
C LYS A 59 2.95 -5.87 10.84
N SER A 60 1.78 -6.41 11.17
CA SER A 60 0.55 -5.64 11.38
C SER A 60 0.67 -4.65 12.56
N THR A 61 1.45 -5.02 13.59
CA THR A 61 1.76 -4.12 14.71
C THR A 61 2.62 -2.95 14.24
N LEU A 62 3.68 -3.24 13.48
CA LEU A 62 4.57 -2.21 12.94
C LEU A 62 3.83 -1.21 12.05
N VAL A 63 2.98 -1.69 11.13
CA VAL A 63 2.26 -0.78 10.22
C VAL A 63 1.19 0.04 10.94
N LEU A 64 0.56 -0.47 12.01
CA LEU A 64 -0.34 0.32 12.85
C LEU A 64 0.41 1.41 13.64
N GLN A 65 1.58 1.10 14.19
CA GLN A 65 2.44 2.10 14.85
C GLN A 65 2.90 3.18 13.87
N LEU A 66 3.22 2.79 12.64
CA LEU A 66 3.57 3.72 11.56
C LEU A 66 2.42 4.69 11.29
N LEU A 67 1.18 4.18 11.16
CA LEU A 67 0.01 5.03 10.93
C LEU A 67 -0.26 5.98 12.11
N GLY A 68 -0.18 5.49 13.35
CA GLY A 68 -0.35 6.34 14.53
C GLY A 68 0.70 7.46 14.61
N ALA A 69 1.96 7.14 14.29
CA ALA A 69 3.02 8.13 14.26
C ALA A 69 2.84 9.17 13.13
N ALA A 70 2.47 8.72 11.93
CA ALA A 70 2.20 9.60 10.78
C ALA A 70 0.97 10.50 11.03
N ALA A 71 -0.07 9.97 11.65
CA ALA A 71 -1.29 10.70 12.00
C ALA A 71 -1.00 11.85 12.97
N GLY A 72 -0.09 11.66 13.94
CA GLY A 72 0.38 12.72 14.82
C GLY A 72 1.00 13.93 14.09
N SER A 73 1.38 13.77 12.83
CA SER A 73 1.80 14.85 11.93
C SER A 73 0.69 15.31 10.96
N GLY A 74 -0.56 14.93 11.19
CA GLY A 74 -1.72 15.29 10.37
C GLY A 74 -1.81 14.52 9.05
N VAL A 75 -1.09 13.40 8.89
CA VAL A 75 -1.10 12.60 7.66
C VAL A 75 -2.33 11.71 7.62
N ARG A 76 -3.25 11.99 6.67
CA ARG A 76 -4.42 11.16 6.43
C ARG A 76 -3.98 9.82 5.85
N SER A 77 -4.46 8.73 6.44
CA SER A 77 -4.08 7.38 6.05
C SER A 77 -5.26 6.42 6.05
N LEU A 78 -5.19 5.38 5.23
CA LEU A 78 -6.18 4.32 5.12
C LEU A 78 -5.53 2.97 5.42
N TYR A 79 -6.08 2.25 6.40
CA TYR A 79 -5.75 0.87 6.67
C TYR A 79 -6.82 -0.06 6.07
N VAL A 80 -6.41 -0.90 5.15
CA VAL A 80 -7.23 -1.94 4.53
C VAL A 80 -6.86 -3.28 5.14
N SER A 81 -7.80 -3.90 5.85
CA SER A 81 -7.61 -5.24 6.45
C SER A 81 -8.36 -6.28 5.64
N GLY A 82 -7.64 -7.31 5.19
CA GLY A 82 -8.23 -8.49 4.55
C GLY A 82 -8.33 -9.70 5.47
N GLU A 83 -7.71 -9.65 6.66
CA GLU A 83 -7.65 -10.80 7.59
C GLU A 83 -8.44 -10.56 8.86
N GLU A 84 -8.43 -9.36 9.39
CA GLU A 84 -9.04 -9.02 10.67
C GLU A 84 -10.24 -8.08 10.50
N SER A 85 -11.22 -8.21 11.39
CA SER A 85 -12.34 -7.28 11.44
C SER A 85 -11.91 -5.90 11.93
N ALA A 86 -12.68 -4.87 11.56
CA ALA A 86 -12.45 -3.50 12.01
C ALA A 86 -12.39 -3.38 13.55
N ALA A 87 -13.21 -4.16 14.27
CA ALA A 87 -13.21 -4.17 15.74
C ALA A 87 -11.90 -4.70 16.33
N GLN A 88 -11.31 -5.75 15.73
CA GLN A 88 -10.04 -6.32 16.16
C GLN A 88 -8.89 -5.35 15.93
N ILE A 89 -8.84 -4.73 14.73
CA ILE A 89 -7.83 -3.71 14.40
C ILE A 89 -7.96 -2.51 15.33
N ARG A 90 -9.17 -2.01 15.57
CA ARG A 90 -9.42 -0.90 16.51
C ARG A 90 -8.88 -1.21 17.91
N THR A 91 -9.19 -2.39 18.46
CA THR A 91 -8.70 -2.81 19.78
C THR A 91 -7.18 -2.88 19.83
N ARG A 92 -6.54 -3.29 18.73
CA ARG A 92 -5.08 -3.31 18.62
C ARG A 92 -4.52 -1.89 18.53
N ALA A 93 -5.11 -1.02 17.71
CA ALA A 93 -4.70 0.38 17.58
C ALA A 93 -4.80 1.12 18.92
N GLU A 94 -5.85 0.86 19.71
CA GLU A 94 -6.00 1.42 21.06
C GLU A 94 -4.83 1.04 21.98
N ARG A 95 -4.45 -0.24 22.00
CA ARG A 95 -3.30 -0.73 22.80
C ARG A 95 -1.96 -0.15 22.36
N LEU A 96 -1.85 0.24 21.10
CA LEU A 96 -0.64 0.82 20.51
C LEU A 96 -0.63 2.35 20.54
N ALA A 97 -1.65 2.98 21.16
CA ALA A 97 -1.86 4.43 21.14
C ALA A 97 -1.86 5.01 19.69
N ALA A 98 -2.42 4.25 18.74
CA ALA A 98 -2.50 4.58 17.32
C ALA A 98 -3.94 4.96 16.89
N LEU A 99 -4.83 5.26 17.83
CA LEU A 99 -6.15 5.83 17.52
C LEU A 99 -5.99 7.32 17.24
N ASP A 100 -6.34 7.72 16.02
CA ASP A 100 -6.28 9.11 15.58
C ASP A 100 -7.35 9.36 14.50
N ASP A 101 -7.88 10.57 14.45
CA ASP A 101 -8.93 10.95 13.49
C ASP A 101 -8.43 10.99 12.03
N HIS A 102 -7.13 11.00 11.81
CA HIS A 102 -6.50 10.90 10.48
C HIS A 102 -6.31 9.45 10.00
N VAL A 103 -6.60 8.44 10.83
CA VAL A 103 -6.47 7.02 10.47
C VAL A 103 -7.84 6.44 10.14
N TRP A 104 -8.05 6.14 8.88
CA TRP A 104 -9.24 5.47 8.37
C TRP A 104 -9.01 3.97 8.28
N LEU A 105 -10.06 3.19 8.53
CA LEU A 105 -10.00 1.73 8.55
C LEU A 105 -11.16 1.15 7.75
N VAL A 106 -10.85 0.15 6.91
CA VAL A 106 -11.85 -0.67 6.22
C VAL A 106 -11.45 -2.15 6.25
N SER A 107 -12.43 -3.03 6.43
CA SER A 107 -12.25 -4.48 6.23
C SER A 107 -12.76 -4.81 4.84
N GLU A 108 -11.85 -5.03 3.88
CA GLU A 108 -12.18 -5.22 2.47
C GLU A 108 -11.11 -6.09 1.78
N THR A 109 -11.54 -6.91 0.82
CA THR A 109 -10.67 -7.79 0.03
C THR A 109 -10.84 -7.62 -1.48
N VAL A 110 -11.93 -7.00 -1.93
CA VAL A 110 -12.19 -6.77 -3.36
C VAL A 110 -11.43 -5.54 -3.84
N LEU A 111 -10.58 -5.72 -4.83
CA LEU A 111 -9.67 -4.67 -5.33
C LEU A 111 -10.40 -3.38 -5.76
N ASP A 112 -11.50 -3.49 -6.51
CA ASP A 112 -12.23 -2.31 -6.97
C ASP A 112 -12.92 -1.53 -5.85
N HIS A 113 -13.35 -2.23 -4.79
CA HIS A 113 -13.88 -1.56 -3.59
C HIS A 113 -12.76 -0.79 -2.88
N ILE A 114 -11.57 -1.38 -2.79
CA ILE A 114 -10.40 -0.71 -2.19
C ILE A 114 -10.04 0.55 -2.98
N ARG A 115 -10.07 0.51 -4.30
CA ARG A 115 -9.86 1.69 -5.16
C ARG A 115 -10.88 2.79 -4.87
N THR A 116 -12.15 2.42 -4.72
CA THR A 116 -13.22 3.35 -4.37
C THR A 116 -12.95 4.01 -3.02
N HIS A 117 -12.59 3.25 -1.99
CA HIS A 117 -12.24 3.78 -0.68
C HIS A 117 -11.01 4.70 -0.70
N ILE A 118 -10.00 4.38 -1.52
CA ILE A 118 -8.84 5.27 -1.71
C ILE A 118 -9.28 6.61 -2.31
N ALA A 119 -10.15 6.58 -3.32
CA ALA A 119 -10.66 7.81 -3.94
C ALA A 119 -11.54 8.64 -2.99
N GLU A 120 -12.36 8.00 -2.14
CA GLU A 120 -13.24 8.67 -1.17
C GLU A 120 -12.46 9.29 0.00
N VAL A 121 -11.48 8.56 0.54
CA VAL A 121 -10.69 9.00 1.70
C VAL A 121 -9.62 9.99 1.28
N ASP A 122 -9.11 9.92 0.05
CA ASP A 122 -7.97 10.70 -0.47
C ASP A 122 -6.78 10.67 0.51
N PRO A 123 -6.26 9.48 0.86
CA PRO A 123 -5.20 9.34 1.83
C PRO A 123 -3.83 9.63 1.23
N ALA A 124 -2.89 10.08 2.05
CA ALA A 124 -1.49 10.19 1.68
C ALA A 124 -0.73 8.86 1.81
N VAL A 125 -1.23 7.96 2.68
CA VAL A 125 -0.66 6.63 2.93
C VAL A 125 -1.78 5.59 2.94
N VAL A 126 -1.58 4.47 2.24
CA VAL A 126 -2.47 3.29 2.27
C VAL A 126 -1.68 2.09 2.77
N ILE A 127 -2.20 1.40 3.77
CA ILE A 127 -1.71 0.09 4.21
C ILE A 127 -2.67 -0.98 3.72
N VAL A 128 -2.16 -2.07 3.17
CA VAL A 128 -2.94 -3.27 2.80
C VAL A 128 -2.39 -4.46 3.58
N ASP A 129 -3.18 -5.02 4.48
CA ASP A 129 -2.82 -6.14 5.37
C ASP A 129 -3.84 -7.28 5.27
N SER A 130 -3.57 -8.30 4.47
CA SER A 130 -2.37 -8.57 3.65
C SER A 130 -2.71 -8.58 2.15
N VAL A 131 -1.68 -8.42 1.30
CA VAL A 131 -1.86 -8.50 -0.16
C VAL A 131 -2.36 -9.88 -0.62
N GLN A 132 -2.11 -10.94 0.14
CA GLN A 132 -2.56 -12.30 -0.16
C GLN A 132 -4.08 -12.49 -0.06
N THR A 133 -4.76 -11.66 0.70
CA THR A 133 -6.22 -11.74 0.87
C THR A 133 -6.98 -11.02 -0.23
N LEU A 134 -6.30 -10.16 -0.98
CA LEU A 134 -6.92 -9.39 -2.05
C LEU A 134 -7.30 -10.27 -3.25
N HIS A 135 -8.39 -9.91 -3.89
CA HIS A 135 -8.79 -10.53 -5.14
C HIS A 135 -9.52 -9.54 -6.05
N ASP A 136 -9.39 -9.80 -7.34
CA ASP A 136 -10.16 -9.19 -8.41
C ASP A 136 -11.15 -10.24 -8.95
N PRO A 137 -12.48 -10.04 -8.76
CA PRO A 137 -13.47 -10.99 -9.27
C PRO A 137 -13.46 -11.16 -10.80
N ALA A 138 -12.91 -10.22 -11.55
CA ALA A 138 -12.79 -10.31 -13.00
C ALA A 138 -11.72 -11.32 -13.46
N LEU A 139 -10.79 -11.67 -12.56
CA LEU A 139 -9.80 -12.71 -12.81
C LEU A 139 -10.40 -14.08 -12.51
N GLY A 140 -10.35 -15.01 -13.44
CA GLY A 140 -10.90 -16.36 -13.28
C GLY A 140 -10.13 -17.26 -12.29
N SER A 141 -9.12 -16.74 -11.58
CA SER A 141 -8.31 -17.47 -10.61
C SER A 141 -8.85 -17.34 -9.19
N ALA A 142 -8.61 -18.35 -8.35
CA ALA A 142 -9.08 -18.36 -6.97
C ALA A 142 -8.41 -17.25 -6.13
N PRO A 143 -9.12 -16.64 -5.14
CA PRO A 143 -8.52 -15.75 -4.16
C PRO A 143 -7.30 -16.39 -3.49
N GLY A 144 -6.25 -15.61 -3.22
CA GLY A 144 -5.00 -16.09 -2.63
C GLY A 144 -4.05 -16.81 -3.58
N SER A 145 -4.44 -17.05 -4.85
CA SER A 145 -3.52 -17.61 -5.85
C SER A 145 -2.43 -16.60 -6.22
N VAL A 146 -1.27 -17.10 -6.66
CA VAL A 146 -0.14 -16.26 -7.10
C VAL A 146 -0.57 -15.25 -8.17
N THR A 147 -1.46 -15.68 -9.08
CA THR A 147 -2.01 -14.80 -10.12
C THR A 147 -2.79 -13.63 -9.51
N GLN A 148 -3.69 -13.88 -8.57
CA GLN A 148 -4.45 -12.85 -7.86
C GLN A 148 -3.53 -11.88 -7.13
N VAL A 149 -2.60 -12.41 -6.33
CA VAL A 149 -1.65 -11.59 -5.55
C VAL A 149 -0.84 -10.67 -6.47
N ARG A 150 -0.33 -11.22 -7.58
CA ARG A 150 0.46 -10.45 -8.55
C ARG A 150 -0.35 -9.36 -9.22
N GLU A 151 -1.54 -9.69 -9.71
CA GLU A 151 -2.38 -8.71 -10.43
C GLU A 151 -2.93 -7.64 -9.49
N CYS A 152 -3.34 -7.99 -8.26
CA CYS A 152 -3.72 -7.00 -7.25
C CYS A 152 -2.54 -6.08 -6.87
N ALA A 153 -1.34 -6.63 -6.69
CA ALA A 153 -0.15 -5.82 -6.40
C ALA A 153 0.17 -4.87 -7.57
N ASN A 154 0.11 -5.35 -8.82
CA ASN A 154 0.33 -4.51 -10.01
C ASN A 154 -0.71 -3.37 -10.09
N ALA A 155 -1.97 -3.66 -9.82
CA ALA A 155 -3.02 -2.65 -9.79
C ALA A 155 -2.80 -1.60 -8.71
N LEU A 156 -2.34 -2.00 -7.52
CA LEU A 156 -1.99 -1.07 -6.43
C LEU A 156 -0.76 -0.22 -6.76
N VAL A 157 0.20 -0.74 -7.53
CA VAL A 157 1.32 0.08 -8.08
C VAL A 157 0.79 1.17 -9.03
N ALA A 158 -0.20 0.84 -9.88
CA ALA A 158 -0.83 1.84 -10.75
C ALA A 158 -1.57 2.91 -9.93
N VAL A 159 -2.38 2.48 -8.95
CA VAL A 159 -3.11 3.37 -8.01
C VAL A 159 -2.14 4.30 -7.27
N ALA A 160 -1.02 3.77 -6.75
CA ALA A 160 -0.03 4.57 -6.05
C ALA A 160 0.47 5.74 -6.91
N LYS A 161 0.80 5.46 -8.17
CA LYS A 161 1.28 6.47 -9.12
C LYS A 161 0.21 7.46 -9.55
N GLU A 162 -1.00 6.96 -9.83
CA GLU A 162 -2.13 7.77 -10.31
C GLU A 162 -2.60 8.78 -9.27
N HIS A 163 -2.72 8.33 -8.00
CA HIS A 163 -3.18 9.16 -6.89
C HIS A 163 -2.03 9.81 -6.10
N ASN A 164 -0.77 9.59 -6.50
CA ASN A 164 0.41 10.07 -5.77
C ASN A 164 0.39 9.69 -4.28
N VAL A 165 -0.09 8.48 -3.97
CA VAL A 165 -0.22 7.93 -2.61
C VAL A 165 0.90 6.93 -2.33
N ALA A 166 1.46 6.94 -1.12
CA ALA A 166 2.39 5.91 -0.69
C ALA A 166 1.62 4.66 -0.25
N VAL A 167 1.88 3.52 -0.89
CA VAL A 167 1.22 2.25 -0.57
C VAL A 167 2.20 1.33 0.15
N VAL A 168 1.77 0.78 1.28
CA VAL A 168 2.52 -0.26 2.02
C VAL A 168 1.74 -1.56 1.96
N LEU A 169 2.32 -2.57 1.33
CA LEU A 169 1.76 -3.91 1.25
C LEU A 169 2.37 -4.79 2.34
N VAL A 170 1.52 -5.40 3.16
CA VAL A 170 1.96 -6.44 4.10
C VAL A 170 1.85 -7.79 3.40
N GLY A 171 2.92 -8.57 3.46
CA GLY A 171 2.99 -9.88 2.83
C GLY A 171 3.53 -10.96 3.77
N HIS A 172 3.03 -12.19 3.63
CA HIS A 172 3.60 -13.35 4.28
C HIS A 172 4.64 -13.98 3.35
N VAL A 173 5.86 -14.12 3.83
CA VAL A 173 6.93 -14.83 3.13
C VAL A 173 7.00 -16.21 3.73
N THR A 174 6.82 -17.24 2.91
CA THR A 174 7.07 -18.63 3.30
C THR A 174 8.51 -19.00 3.01
N LYS A 175 9.04 -20.05 3.67
CA LYS A 175 10.44 -20.52 3.46
C LYS A 175 10.70 -21.09 2.06
N GLU A 176 9.66 -21.21 1.26
CA GLU A 176 9.73 -21.75 -0.11
C GLU A 176 9.63 -20.64 -1.20
N GLY A 177 9.66 -19.38 -0.85
CA GLY A 177 9.65 -18.23 -1.75
C GLY A 177 8.28 -17.65 -2.01
#